data_93bba367fb2b10fd72e84de7322b0ad2
#
_entry.id   93bba367fb2b10fd72e84de7322b0ad2
#
_cell.length_a   1.000
_cell.length_b   1.000
_cell.length_c   1.000
_cell.angle_alpha   90.00
_cell.angle_beta   90.00
_cell.angle_gamma   90.00
#
_symmetry.space_group_name_H-M   'P 1'
#
loop_
_entity.id
_entity.type
_entity.pdbx_description
1 polymer ?
#
loop_
_entity_poly.entity_id
_entity_poly.type
_entity_poly.pdbx_seq_one_letter_code
_entity_poly.pdbx_strand_id
1 'polypeptide(L)'
;MNLIDIVLIGIYITGLVGLVLNKNNIINILIISELNLGTLGMMFVLASVELNDILGELSGLYILTFTAAESAIGLAIVVILYSKTGVINIRQLNKLKG
;
A
#
# COMPACT_ATOMS: atom_id res chain seq x y z
N MET A 1 -10.66 -9.63 -20.35
CA MET A 1 -10.62 -9.31 -18.91
C MET A 1 -11.60 -10.19 -18.18
N ASN A 2 -11.13 -10.99 -17.25
CA ASN A 2 -12.04 -11.88 -16.53
C ASN A 2 -12.51 -11.22 -15.21
N LEU A 3 -13.37 -11.93 -14.48
CA LEU A 3 -13.99 -11.40 -13.27
C LEU A 3 -12.94 -11.02 -12.21
N ILE A 4 -11.89 -11.81 -12.10
CA ILE A 4 -10.83 -11.56 -11.10
C ILE A 4 -10.15 -10.23 -11.39
N ASP A 5 -9.85 -9.95 -12.66
CA ASP A 5 -9.23 -8.68 -13.04
C ASP A 5 -10.10 -7.48 -12.67
N ILE A 6 -11.40 -7.61 -12.93
CA ILE A 6 -12.36 -6.55 -12.60
C ILE A 6 -12.39 -6.30 -11.09
N VAL A 7 -12.40 -7.37 -10.31
CA VAL A 7 -12.41 -7.26 -8.84
C VAL A 7 -11.14 -6.58 -8.34
N LEU A 8 -9.98 -6.94 -8.88
CA LEU A 8 -8.71 -6.35 -8.46
C LEU A 8 -8.64 -4.87 -8.79
N ILE A 9 -9.11 -4.49 -9.96
CA ILE A 9 -9.18 -3.08 -10.35
C ILE A 9 -10.10 -2.32 -9.41
N GLY A 10 -11.23 -2.91 -9.06
CA GLY A 10 -12.16 -2.31 -8.12
C GLY A 10 -11.54 -2.09 -6.74
N ILE A 11 -10.80 -3.07 -6.24
CA ILE A 11 -10.09 -2.96 -4.98
C ILE A 11 -9.07 -1.83 -5.03
N TYR A 12 -8.32 -1.73 -6.11
CA TYR A 12 -7.30 -0.69 -6.26
C TYR A 12 -7.93 0.71 -6.27
N ILE A 13 -8.99 0.88 -7.03
CA ILE A 13 -9.70 2.16 -7.10
C ILE A 13 -10.27 2.54 -5.73
N THR A 14 -10.87 1.58 -5.04
CA THR A 14 -11.40 1.80 -3.69
C THR A 14 -10.29 2.25 -2.75
N GLY A 15 -9.11 1.64 -2.87
CA GLY A 15 -7.96 2.04 -2.08
C GLY A 15 -7.53 3.46 -2.34
N LEU A 16 -7.52 3.89 -3.61
CA LEU A 16 -7.16 5.26 -3.94
C LEU A 16 -8.14 6.26 -3.33
N VAL A 17 -9.43 5.96 -3.40
CA VAL A 17 -10.45 6.79 -2.76
C VAL A 17 -10.23 6.83 -1.25
N GLY A 18 -9.93 5.68 -0.66
CA GLY A 18 -9.64 5.60 0.77
C GLY A 18 -8.46 6.46 1.19
N LEU A 19 -7.41 6.52 0.36
CA LEU A 19 -6.25 7.37 0.65
C LEU A 19 -6.66 8.84 0.73
N VAL A 20 -7.50 9.28 -0.20
CA VAL A 20 -7.97 10.66 -0.21
C VAL A 20 -8.81 10.96 1.01
N LEU A 21 -9.71 10.04 1.38
CA LEU A 21 -10.61 10.23 2.51
C LEU A 21 -9.89 10.18 3.85
N ASN A 22 -8.81 9.42 3.95
CA ASN A 22 -8.07 9.23 5.21
C ASN A 22 -6.72 9.92 5.22
N LYS A 23 -6.57 10.97 4.47
CA LYS A 23 -5.27 11.63 4.29
C LYS A 23 -4.69 12.23 5.57
N ASN A 24 -5.49 12.39 6.60
CA ASN A 24 -5.04 12.95 7.87
C ASN A 24 -4.60 11.88 8.88
N ASN A 25 -4.78 10.61 8.56
CA ASN A 25 -4.43 9.53 9.48
C ASN A 25 -3.32 8.68 8.86
N ILE A 26 -2.14 8.78 9.43
CA ILE A 26 -0.94 8.15 8.85
C ILE A 26 -1.03 6.61 8.89
N ILE A 27 -1.64 6.06 9.92
CA ILE A 27 -1.79 4.60 10.02
C ILE A 27 -2.69 4.09 8.90
N ASN A 28 -3.82 4.76 8.67
CA ASN A 28 -4.73 4.38 7.61
C ASN A 28 -4.08 4.52 6.24
N ILE A 29 -3.31 5.57 6.03
CA ILE A 29 -2.56 5.76 4.78
C ILE A 29 -1.61 4.60 4.55
N LEU A 30 -0.87 4.20 5.58
CA LEU A 30 0.07 3.09 5.46
C LEU A 30 -0.63 1.77 5.13
N ILE A 31 -1.74 1.48 5.82
CA ILE A 31 -2.49 0.25 5.58
C ILE A 31 -3.06 0.21 4.17
N ILE A 32 -3.65 1.31 3.73
CA ILE A 32 -4.27 1.37 2.40
C ILE A 32 -3.20 1.28 1.31
N SER A 33 -2.08 1.96 1.49
CA SER A 33 -0.97 1.88 0.52
C SER A 33 -0.46 0.45 0.41
N GLU A 34 -0.34 -0.24 1.54
CA GLU A 34 0.08 -1.63 1.57
C GLU A 34 -0.88 -2.52 0.78
N LEU A 35 -2.18 -2.36 1.00
CA LEU A 35 -3.18 -3.13 0.28
C LEU A 35 -3.14 -2.84 -1.22
N ASN A 36 -2.94 -1.59 -1.61
CA ASN A 36 -2.86 -1.23 -3.02
C ASN A 36 -1.65 -1.85 -3.70
N LEU A 37 -0.50 -1.83 -3.04
CA LEU A 37 0.70 -2.45 -3.60
C LEU A 37 0.55 -3.97 -3.69
N GLY A 38 -0.09 -4.58 -2.70
CA GLY A 38 -0.40 -6.01 -2.75
C GLY A 38 -1.31 -6.35 -3.91
N THR A 39 -2.31 -5.51 -4.17
CA THR A 39 -3.22 -5.70 -5.30
C THR A 39 -2.47 -5.62 -6.64
N LEU A 40 -1.57 -4.65 -6.78
CA LEU A 40 -0.74 -4.55 -7.99
C LEU A 40 0.12 -5.79 -8.17
N GLY A 41 0.73 -6.28 -7.10
CA GLY A 41 1.52 -7.50 -7.17
C GLY A 41 0.70 -8.69 -7.64
N MET A 42 -0.52 -8.82 -7.12
CA MET A 42 -1.42 -9.89 -7.54
C MET A 42 -1.79 -9.76 -9.02
N MET A 43 -2.02 -8.54 -9.50
CA MET A 43 -2.34 -8.32 -10.90
C MET A 43 -1.19 -8.75 -11.80
N PHE A 44 0.05 -8.45 -11.42
CA PHE A 44 1.22 -8.89 -12.18
C PHE A 44 1.34 -10.41 -12.22
N VAL A 45 1.12 -11.07 -11.09
CA VAL A 45 1.20 -12.53 -11.02
C VAL A 45 0.13 -13.16 -11.91
N LEU A 46 -1.10 -12.67 -11.85
CA LEU A 46 -2.18 -13.22 -12.66
C LEU A 46 -1.94 -12.99 -14.15
N ALA A 47 -1.45 -11.81 -14.51
CA ALA A 47 -1.11 -11.54 -15.91
C ALA A 47 -0.01 -12.47 -16.40
N SER A 48 0.97 -12.74 -15.55
CA SER A 48 2.05 -13.66 -15.87
C SER A 48 1.53 -15.07 -16.14
N VAL A 49 0.61 -15.54 -15.30
CA VAL A 49 0.03 -16.87 -15.49
C VAL A 49 -0.72 -16.95 -16.81
N GLU A 50 -1.48 -15.93 -17.17
CA GLU A 50 -2.22 -15.90 -18.43
C GLU A 50 -1.31 -15.89 -19.65
N LEU A 51 -0.17 -15.19 -19.54
CA LEU A 51 0.76 -15.03 -20.65
C LEU A 51 1.89 -16.08 -20.64
N ASN A 52 1.92 -16.93 -19.62
CA ASN A 52 3.01 -17.89 -19.41
C ASN A 52 4.36 -17.20 -19.41
N ASP A 53 4.45 -16.07 -18.71
CA ASP A 53 5.65 -15.24 -18.68
C ASP A 53 6.21 -15.19 -17.27
N ILE A 54 7.40 -15.77 -17.09
CA ILE A 54 8.08 -15.83 -15.81
C ILE A 54 8.47 -14.44 -15.30
N LEU A 55 8.72 -13.50 -16.21
CA LEU A 55 9.10 -12.14 -15.82
C LEU A 55 8.00 -11.45 -15.01
N GLY A 56 6.75 -11.68 -15.35
CA GLY A 56 5.64 -11.14 -14.59
C GLY A 56 5.57 -11.68 -13.18
N GLU A 57 5.83 -12.98 -13.02
CA GLU A 57 5.85 -13.59 -11.70
C GLU A 57 6.98 -13.03 -10.85
N LEU A 58 8.18 -12.85 -11.44
CA LEU A 58 9.31 -12.26 -10.75
C LEU A 58 9.02 -10.81 -10.36
N SER A 59 8.37 -10.06 -11.24
CA SER A 59 7.97 -8.68 -10.94
C SER A 59 7.01 -8.64 -9.76
N GLY A 60 6.06 -9.57 -9.70
CA GLY A 60 5.14 -9.67 -8.58
C GLY A 60 5.86 -9.94 -7.27
N LEU A 61 6.86 -10.83 -7.28
CA LEU A 61 7.67 -11.11 -6.10
C LEU A 61 8.46 -9.89 -5.66
N TYR A 62 9.03 -9.14 -6.60
CA TYR A 62 9.74 -7.90 -6.28
C TYR A 62 8.81 -6.89 -5.64
N ILE A 63 7.61 -6.73 -6.18
CA ILE A 63 6.62 -5.80 -5.61
C ILE A 63 6.29 -6.21 -4.18
N LEU A 64 6.07 -7.50 -3.92
CA LEU A 64 5.79 -7.98 -2.58
C LEU A 64 6.94 -7.71 -1.63
N THR A 65 8.18 -7.90 -2.09
CA THR A 65 9.37 -7.64 -1.29
C THR A 65 9.48 -6.15 -0.94
N PHE A 66 9.31 -5.28 -1.92
CA PHE A 66 9.33 -3.83 -1.67
C PHE A 66 8.22 -3.40 -0.73
N THR A 67 7.04 -3.97 -0.89
CA THR A 67 5.90 -3.67 -0.03
C THR A 67 6.21 -4.05 1.42
N ALA A 68 6.80 -5.22 1.63
CA ALA A 68 7.17 -5.67 2.97
C ALA A 68 8.21 -4.73 3.59
N ALA A 69 9.22 -4.32 2.81
CA ALA A 69 10.24 -3.39 3.31
C ALA A 69 9.64 -2.03 3.66
N GLU A 70 8.77 -1.51 2.81
CA GLU A 70 8.09 -0.24 3.09
C GLU A 70 7.23 -0.32 4.34
N SER A 71 6.51 -1.43 4.53
CA SER A 71 5.71 -1.65 5.72
C SER A 71 6.56 -1.60 6.97
N ALA A 72 7.69 -2.30 6.95
CA ALA A 72 8.58 -2.35 8.11
C ALA A 72 9.10 -0.96 8.46
N ILE A 73 9.54 -0.20 7.45
CA ILE A 73 10.04 1.15 7.65
C ILE A 73 8.92 2.08 8.13
N GLY A 74 7.77 1.99 7.49
CA GLY A 74 6.62 2.81 7.84
C GLY A 74 6.16 2.57 9.27
N LEU A 75 6.07 1.32 9.68
CA LEU A 75 5.69 0.99 11.04
C LEU A 75 6.71 1.49 12.05
N ALA A 76 8.00 1.38 11.73
CA ALA A 76 9.05 1.91 12.59
C ALA A 76 8.90 3.42 12.79
N ILE A 77 8.66 4.14 11.71
CA ILE A 77 8.45 5.60 11.78
C ILE A 77 7.22 5.93 12.60
N VAL A 78 6.12 5.21 12.38
CA VAL A 78 4.88 5.42 13.12
C VAL A 78 5.09 5.19 14.61
N VAL A 79 5.80 4.14 14.99
CA VAL A 79 6.07 3.84 16.38
C VAL A 79 6.89 4.95 17.03
N ILE A 80 7.92 5.44 16.34
CA ILE A 80 8.75 6.51 16.84
C ILE A 80 7.94 7.79 17.06
N LEU A 81 7.13 8.16 16.06
CA LEU A 81 6.29 9.35 16.14
C LEU A 81 5.26 9.23 17.26
N TYR A 82 4.62 8.06 17.38
CA TYR A 82 3.66 7.83 18.44
C TYR A 82 4.28 7.94 19.81
N SER A 83 5.50 7.42 19.97
CA SER A 83 6.21 7.49 21.24
C SER A 83 6.49 8.93 21.67
N LYS A 84 6.74 9.81 20.69
CA LYS A 84 7.08 11.21 20.98
C LYS A 84 5.85 12.08 21.17
N THR A 85 4.83 11.90 20.33
CA THR A 85 3.69 12.82 20.29
C THR A 85 2.42 12.26 20.92
N GLY A 86 2.31 10.94 21.00
CA GLY A 86 1.10 10.29 21.48
C GLY A 86 -0.05 10.33 20.50
N VAL A 87 0.11 10.99 19.34
CA VAL A 87 -0.93 11.12 18.32
C VAL A 87 -0.32 10.93 16.95
N ILE A 88 -0.97 10.12 16.11
CA ILE A 88 -0.51 9.84 14.76
C ILE A 88 -1.48 10.49 13.78
N ASN A 89 -1.27 11.77 13.53
CA ASN A 89 -2.12 12.56 12.64
C ASN A 89 -1.24 13.53 11.87
N ILE A 90 -1.47 13.64 10.57
CA ILE A 90 -0.66 14.49 9.69
C ILE A 90 -0.72 15.95 10.15
N ARG A 91 -1.86 16.40 10.65
CA ARG A 91 -2.00 17.76 11.16
C ARG A 91 -1.06 18.00 12.33
N GLN A 92 -0.93 17.02 13.22
CA GLN A 92 -0.01 17.11 14.35
C GLN A 92 1.43 17.16 13.87
N LEU A 93 1.77 16.35 12.88
CA LEU A 93 3.11 16.36 12.29
C LEU A 93 3.42 17.71 11.66
N ASN A 94 2.47 18.32 11.00
CA ASN A 94 2.65 19.64 10.41
C ASN A 94 2.90 20.70 11.47
N LYS A 95 2.21 20.61 12.59
CA LYS A 95 2.43 21.52 13.72
C LYS A 95 3.83 21.36 14.30
N LEU A 96 4.32 20.13 14.37
CA LEU A 96 5.66 19.86 14.89
C LEU A 96 6.75 20.45 13.98
N LYS A 97 6.50 20.47 12.68
CA LYS A 97 7.45 21.04 11.72
C LYS A 97 7.40 22.56 11.67
N GLY A 98 6.26 23.08 11.91
CA GLY A 98 6.03 24.50 11.75
C GLY A 98 5.76 25.23 12.98
#